data_b4df2b193f7b6564bb8f8254832ef18a
#
_entry.id   b4df2b193f7b6564bb8f8254832ef18a
#
_cell.length_a   1.000
_cell.length_b   1.000
_cell.length_c   1.000
_cell.angle_alpha   90.00
_cell.angle_beta   90.00
_cell.angle_gamma   90.00
#
_symmetry.space_group_name_H-M   'P 1'
#
loop_
_entity.id
_entity.type
_entity.pdbx_description
1 polymer ?
#
loop_
_entity_poly.entity_id
_entity_poly.type
_entity_poly.pdbx_seq_one_letter_code
_entity_poly.pdbx_strand_id
1 'polypeptide(L)'
;MSVILEEKWPVLGRHERAAQWLGIWTDLGRAPRTIDAYARGLVEFLLVCEREGVDPAVATRGEIALFVKDLRTRPSQRGSNVVALDSGSGLANATLQQRLVPVRLFYDFLVEEGVRESNPVGRGRYTPGRHFGGGRPRPLVGRMVKLPWIPGETEWLRLLEAFRREPVRNRLMLALAYDSALRREELCALTHQNCARSPLRCLT
;
A
#
# COMPACT_ATOMS: atom_id res chain seq x y z
N MET A 1 13.28 12.35 -14.67
CA MET A 1 12.14 11.78 -13.92
C MET A 1 12.10 12.17 -12.44
N SER A 2 13.21 12.50 -11.78
CA SER A 2 13.23 13.04 -10.41
C SER A 2 12.44 14.35 -10.27
N VAL A 3 12.53 15.25 -11.23
CA VAL A 3 11.81 16.55 -11.25
C VAL A 3 10.29 16.38 -11.07
N ILE A 4 9.68 15.36 -11.69
CA ILE A 4 8.23 15.14 -11.60
C ILE A 4 7.81 14.67 -10.18
N LEU A 5 8.67 13.93 -9.48
CA LEU A 5 8.40 13.49 -8.11
C LEU A 5 8.50 14.65 -7.11
N GLU A 6 9.49 15.55 -7.29
CA GLU A 6 9.66 16.72 -6.44
C GLU A 6 8.57 17.77 -6.66
N GLU A 7 8.10 17.97 -7.89
CA GLU A 7 6.93 18.80 -8.17
C GLU A 7 5.68 18.30 -7.47
N LYS A 8 5.45 16.99 -7.49
CA LYS A 8 4.30 16.37 -6.83
C LYS A 8 4.45 16.30 -5.31
N TRP A 9 5.69 16.12 -4.84
CA TRP A 9 6.03 15.93 -3.44
C TRP A 9 7.17 16.87 -3.02
N PRO A 10 6.90 18.18 -2.79
CA PRO A 10 7.94 19.19 -2.50
C PRO A 10 8.80 18.87 -1.27
N VAL A 11 8.30 18.04 -0.35
CA VAL A 11 9.04 17.56 0.82
C VAL A 11 10.30 16.80 0.41
N LEU A 12 10.26 16.06 -0.71
CA LEU A 12 11.41 15.29 -1.18
C LEU A 12 12.60 16.19 -1.54
N GLY A 13 12.36 17.39 -2.07
CA GLY A 13 13.42 18.35 -2.36
C GLY A 13 14.17 18.86 -1.13
N ARG A 14 13.62 18.69 0.07
CA ARG A 14 14.29 19.01 1.35
C ARG A 14 15.04 17.84 1.96
N HIS A 15 14.83 16.62 1.44
CA HIS A 15 15.41 15.39 1.95
C HIS A 15 16.14 14.63 0.85
N GLU A 16 17.35 15.06 0.53
CA GLU A 16 18.18 14.56 -0.58
C GLU A 16 18.25 13.03 -0.63
N ARG A 17 18.48 12.38 0.52
CA ARG A 17 18.57 10.91 0.59
C ARG A 17 17.27 10.20 0.23
N ALA A 18 16.14 10.81 0.55
CA ALA A 18 14.83 10.27 0.18
C ALA A 18 14.58 10.40 -1.34
N ALA A 19 14.96 11.54 -1.91
CA ALA A 19 14.90 11.77 -3.35
C ALA A 19 15.83 10.79 -4.10
N GLN A 20 17.07 10.62 -3.62
CA GLN A 20 18.04 9.67 -4.16
C GLN A 20 17.48 8.24 -4.15
N TRP A 21 16.96 7.78 -3.03
CA TRP A 21 16.37 6.44 -2.91
C TRP A 21 15.24 6.22 -3.93
N LEU A 22 14.33 7.17 -4.09
CA LEU A 22 13.25 7.07 -5.08
C LEU A 22 13.77 7.16 -6.52
N GLY A 23 14.85 7.92 -6.75
CA GLY A 23 15.56 7.96 -8.03
C GLY A 23 16.09 6.58 -8.42
N ILE A 24 16.76 5.87 -7.52
CA ILE A 24 17.26 4.51 -7.74
C ILE A 24 16.13 3.56 -8.16
N TRP A 25 14.96 3.61 -7.50
CA TRP A 25 13.82 2.78 -7.89
C TRP A 25 13.29 3.12 -9.29
N THR A 26 13.39 4.39 -9.67
CA THR A 26 13.02 4.86 -11.01
C THR A 26 13.99 4.32 -12.06
N ASP A 27 15.29 4.41 -11.79
CA ASP A 27 16.34 3.95 -12.70
C ASP A 27 16.34 2.42 -12.86
N LEU A 28 15.93 1.70 -11.82
CA LEU A 28 15.69 0.25 -11.86
C LEU A 28 14.41 -0.13 -12.61
N GLY A 29 13.69 0.82 -13.19
CA GLY A 29 12.49 0.56 -14.01
C GLY A 29 11.27 0.08 -13.23
N ARG A 30 11.15 0.40 -11.94
CA ARG A 30 9.94 0.09 -11.16
C ARG A 30 8.73 0.83 -11.71
N ALA A 31 7.58 0.17 -11.64
CA ALA A 31 6.33 0.73 -12.13
C ALA A 31 6.05 2.11 -11.51
N PRO A 32 5.69 3.14 -12.30
CA PRO A 32 5.47 4.51 -11.81
C PRO A 32 4.46 4.60 -10.65
N ARG A 33 3.41 3.79 -10.67
CA ARG A 33 2.43 3.72 -9.58
C ARG A 33 3.02 3.20 -8.27
N THR A 34 4.00 2.28 -8.35
CA THR A 34 4.71 1.77 -7.18
C THR A 34 5.59 2.85 -6.57
N ILE A 35 6.32 3.59 -7.42
CA ILE A 35 7.17 4.71 -7.00
C ILE A 35 6.32 5.79 -6.35
N ASP A 36 5.18 6.17 -6.94
CA ASP A 36 4.25 7.15 -6.37
C ASP A 36 3.68 6.69 -5.01
N ALA A 37 3.34 5.40 -4.88
CA ALA A 37 2.87 4.85 -3.62
C ALA A 37 3.96 4.86 -2.53
N TYR A 38 5.22 4.60 -2.90
CA TYR A 38 6.36 4.68 -2.00
C TYR A 38 6.67 6.12 -1.62
N ALA A 39 6.69 7.04 -2.58
CA ALA A 39 6.86 8.46 -2.32
C ALA A 39 5.81 8.98 -1.34
N ARG A 40 4.53 8.68 -1.56
CA ARG A 40 3.44 9.06 -0.66
C ARG A 40 3.65 8.58 0.77
N GLY A 41 3.95 7.28 0.96
CA GLY A 41 4.13 6.73 2.30
C GLY A 41 5.38 7.28 3.00
N LEU A 42 6.47 7.52 2.26
CA LEU A 42 7.68 8.11 2.81
C LEU A 42 7.47 9.59 3.16
N VAL A 43 6.85 10.37 2.27
CA VAL A 43 6.55 11.80 2.51
C VAL A 43 5.70 11.99 3.78
N GLU A 44 4.71 11.14 4.01
CA GLU A 44 3.91 11.21 5.25
C GLU A 44 4.78 11.05 6.50
N PHE A 45 5.80 10.19 6.46
CA PHE A 45 6.77 10.02 7.53
C PHE A 45 7.71 11.22 7.66
N LEU A 46 8.25 11.73 6.54
CA LEU A 46 9.13 12.90 6.52
C LEU A 46 8.44 14.13 7.11
N LEU A 47 7.17 14.36 6.79
CA LEU A 47 6.38 15.44 7.37
C LEU A 47 6.20 15.30 8.89
N VAL A 48 6.09 14.09 9.40
CA VAL A 48 6.07 13.87 10.85
C VAL A 48 7.43 14.19 11.45
N CYS A 49 8.53 13.77 10.83
CA CYS A 49 9.89 14.11 11.29
C CYS A 49 10.12 15.63 11.29
N GLU A 50 9.71 16.35 10.24
CA GLU A 50 9.82 17.81 10.19
C GLU A 50 9.03 18.48 11.33
N ARG A 51 7.80 18.03 11.58
CA ARG A 51 6.95 18.56 12.64
C ARG A 51 7.54 18.32 14.03
N GLU A 52 8.16 17.17 14.25
CA GLU A 52 8.80 16.82 15.52
C GLU A 52 10.26 17.34 15.62
N GLY A 53 10.78 18.02 14.59
CA GLY A 53 12.15 18.53 14.56
C GLY A 53 13.23 17.44 14.54
N VAL A 54 12.93 16.27 13.99
CA VAL A 54 13.82 15.10 13.95
C VAL A 54 14.38 14.91 12.55
N ASP A 55 15.70 14.72 12.43
CA ASP A 55 16.30 14.29 11.17
C ASP A 55 15.88 12.84 10.87
N PRO A 56 15.24 12.58 9.72
CA PRO A 56 14.84 11.23 9.32
C PRO A 56 16.00 10.24 9.28
N ALA A 57 17.23 10.70 8.99
CA ALA A 57 18.39 9.81 8.92
C ALA A 57 18.76 9.21 10.28
N VAL A 58 18.48 9.90 11.39
CA VAL A 58 18.80 9.44 12.75
C VAL A 58 17.59 9.03 13.59
N ALA A 59 16.38 9.15 13.04
CA ALA A 59 15.16 8.81 13.74
C ALA A 59 15.19 7.38 14.31
N THR A 60 14.72 7.24 15.54
CA THR A 60 14.73 5.99 16.28
C THR A 60 13.40 5.25 16.17
N ARG A 61 13.27 4.13 16.85
CA ARG A 61 12.01 3.39 16.95
C ARG A 61 10.91 4.22 17.65
N GLY A 62 11.28 5.19 18.49
CA GLY A 62 10.35 6.11 19.15
C GLY A 62 9.61 6.98 18.13
N GLU A 63 10.34 7.61 17.21
CA GLU A 63 9.76 8.45 16.16
C GLU A 63 8.90 7.62 15.18
N ILE A 64 9.30 6.37 14.87
CA ILE A 64 8.45 5.46 14.11
C ILE A 64 7.14 5.16 14.87
N ALA A 65 7.20 4.99 16.18
CA ALA A 65 5.98 4.78 16.99
C ALA A 65 5.08 6.02 17.02
N LEU A 66 5.66 7.23 17.05
CA LEU A 66 4.91 8.49 16.90
C LEU A 66 4.24 8.58 15.53
N PHE A 67 4.93 8.24 14.46
CA PHE A 67 4.32 8.17 13.13
C PHE A 67 3.15 7.19 13.06
N VAL A 68 3.30 5.99 13.63
CA VAL A 68 2.20 5.01 13.71
C VAL A 68 1.02 5.55 14.53
N LYS A 69 1.29 6.25 15.63
CA LYS A 69 0.27 6.91 16.46
C LYS A 69 -0.47 7.98 15.64
N ASP A 70 0.26 8.85 14.94
CA ASP A 70 -0.29 9.88 14.07
C ASP A 70 -1.23 9.28 13.00
N LEU A 71 -0.79 8.21 12.33
CA LEU A 71 -1.61 7.51 11.34
C LEU A 71 -2.88 6.88 11.94
N ARG A 72 -2.85 6.44 13.19
CA ARG A 72 -4.01 5.87 13.89
C ARG A 72 -5.02 6.92 14.33
N THR A 73 -4.56 8.12 14.60
CA THR A 73 -5.43 9.22 15.06
C THR A 73 -6.03 10.01 13.92
N ARG A 74 -5.49 9.87 12.69
CA ARG A 74 -6.04 10.57 11.52
C ARG A 74 -7.44 10.05 11.21
N PRO A 75 -8.42 10.95 11.01
CA PRO A 75 -9.73 10.55 10.53
C PRO A 75 -9.58 9.89 9.15
N SER A 76 -10.21 8.73 8.98
CA SER A 76 -10.25 8.07 7.67
C SER A 76 -11.05 8.95 6.71
N GLN A 77 -10.38 9.55 5.72
CA GLN A 77 -11.05 10.24 4.62
C GLN A 77 -11.72 9.19 3.73
N ARG A 78 -12.86 8.71 4.15
CA ARG A 78 -13.77 7.95 3.30
C ARG A 78 -14.56 8.97 2.48
N GLY A 79 -14.77 8.66 1.19
CA GLY A 79 -15.53 9.57 0.32
C GLY A 79 -16.86 9.96 0.94
N SER A 80 -17.40 11.10 0.54
CA SER A 80 -18.61 11.74 1.06
C SER A 80 -19.86 10.85 1.14
N ASN A 81 -19.86 9.72 0.43
CA ASN A 81 -20.99 8.79 0.33
C ASN A 81 -20.86 7.56 1.24
N VAL A 82 -19.86 7.48 2.10
CA VAL A 82 -19.64 6.34 3.01
C VAL A 82 -19.99 6.76 4.43
N VAL A 83 -21.17 6.35 4.91
CA VAL A 83 -21.54 6.45 6.31
C VAL A 83 -20.70 5.42 7.09
N ALA A 84 -19.72 5.88 7.88
CA ALA A 84 -18.96 5.02 8.75
C ALA A 84 -19.78 4.69 9.99
N LEU A 85 -20.12 3.44 10.18
CA LEU A 85 -20.70 2.92 11.43
C LEU A 85 -19.70 3.02 12.60
N ASP A 86 -18.42 3.22 12.30
CA ASP A 86 -17.31 3.37 13.25
C ASP A 86 -16.61 4.71 13.01
N SER A 87 -17.20 5.77 13.52
CA SER A 87 -16.76 7.16 13.31
C SER A 87 -15.50 7.57 14.09
N GLY A 88 -14.84 6.66 14.78
CA GLY A 88 -13.65 6.95 15.61
C GLY A 88 -12.39 6.17 15.24
N SER A 89 -12.45 5.26 14.28
CA SER A 89 -11.28 4.45 13.95
C SER A 89 -10.37 5.16 12.95
N GLY A 90 -9.12 5.39 13.31
CA GLY A 90 -8.06 5.79 12.40
C GLY A 90 -7.83 4.77 11.28
N LEU A 91 -6.71 4.87 10.59
CA LEU A 91 -6.39 3.97 9.48
C LEU A 91 -6.34 2.49 9.91
N ALA A 92 -6.89 1.61 9.10
CA ALA A 92 -6.84 0.17 9.33
C ALA A 92 -5.39 -0.35 9.39
N ASN A 93 -5.14 -1.40 10.18
CA ASN A 93 -3.80 -2.00 10.33
C ASN A 93 -3.14 -2.36 8.99
N ALA A 94 -3.91 -2.82 8.00
CA ALA A 94 -3.38 -3.10 6.66
C ALA A 94 -2.85 -1.84 5.98
N THR A 95 -3.55 -0.72 6.10
CA THR A 95 -3.12 0.58 5.57
C THR A 95 -1.89 1.10 6.31
N LEU A 96 -1.85 0.96 7.64
CA LEU A 96 -0.67 1.30 8.44
C LEU A 96 0.57 0.52 7.98
N GLN A 97 0.41 -0.79 7.75
CA GLN A 97 1.49 -1.62 7.24
C GLN A 97 1.95 -1.18 5.84
N GLN A 98 1.02 -0.84 4.95
CA GLN A 98 1.36 -0.30 3.62
C GLN A 98 2.15 1.01 3.72
N ARG A 99 1.79 1.89 4.67
CA ARG A 99 2.52 3.15 4.90
C ARG A 99 3.91 2.94 5.50
N LEU A 100 4.09 1.89 6.29
CA LEU A 100 5.39 1.54 6.87
C LEU A 100 6.33 0.82 5.90
N VAL A 101 5.82 0.22 4.81
CA VAL A 101 6.67 -0.46 3.81
C VAL A 101 7.73 0.48 3.22
N PRO A 102 7.38 1.64 2.63
CA PRO A 102 8.38 2.54 2.05
C PRO A 102 9.33 3.10 3.11
N VAL A 103 8.86 3.38 4.32
CA VAL A 103 9.72 3.85 5.41
C VAL A 103 10.75 2.78 5.77
N ARG A 104 10.35 1.51 5.87
CA ARG A 104 11.26 0.41 6.13
C ARG A 104 12.28 0.25 5.01
N LEU A 105 11.85 0.27 3.75
CA LEU A 105 12.75 0.13 2.61
C LEU A 105 13.72 1.31 2.49
N PHE A 106 13.30 2.50 2.84
CA PHE A 106 14.18 3.66 2.93
C PHE A 106 15.27 3.47 4.01
N TYR A 107 14.92 2.93 5.17
CA TYR A 107 15.91 2.63 6.19
C TYR A 107 16.81 1.44 5.84
N ASP A 108 16.32 0.44 5.11
CA ASP A 108 17.16 -0.62 4.56
C ASP A 108 18.21 0.00 3.60
N PHE A 109 17.82 0.92 2.74
CA PHE A 109 18.72 1.69 1.89
C PHE A 109 19.75 2.49 2.71
N LEU A 110 19.36 3.19 3.77
CA LEU A 110 20.30 3.93 4.62
C LEU A 110 21.33 3.01 5.32
N VAL A 111 20.93 1.78 5.60
CA VAL A 111 21.85 0.76 6.16
C VAL A 111 22.81 0.27 5.07
N GLU A 112 22.34 0.01 3.87
CA GLU A 112 23.14 -0.41 2.70
C GLU A 112 24.17 0.66 2.31
N GLU A 113 23.79 1.95 2.38
CA GLU A 113 24.69 3.09 2.14
C GLU A 113 25.64 3.38 3.32
N GLY A 114 25.61 2.59 4.38
CA GLY A 114 26.47 2.79 5.55
C GLY A 114 26.16 4.01 6.41
N VAL A 115 25.02 4.67 6.18
CA VAL A 115 24.57 5.84 6.95
C VAL A 115 24.07 5.44 8.34
N ARG A 116 23.60 4.20 8.47
CA ARG A 116 23.09 3.63 9.72
C ARG A 116 23.51 2.18 9.90
N GLU A 117 23.60 1.79 11.17
CA GLU A 117 23.90 0.39 11.52
C GLU A 117 22.65 -0.51 11.55
N SER A 118 21.45 0.08 11.69
CA SER A 118 20.23 -0.71 11.87
C SER A 118 18.98 0.02 11.41
N ASN A 119 17.98 -0.76 11.00
CA ASN A 119 16.67 -0.27 10.57
C ASN A 119 15.71 -0.17 11.79
N PRO A 120 15.20 1.04 12.15
CA PRO A 120 14.32 1.23 13.29
C PRO A 120 12.91 0.66 13.06
N VAL A 121 12.49 0.48 11.80
CA VAL A 121 11.21 -0.13 11.40
C VAL A 121 11.33 -1.65 11.35
N GLY A 122 12.56 -2.15 11.33
CA GLY A 122 12.88 -3.57 11.24
C GLY A 122 12.25 -4.39 12.37
N ARG A 123 12.21 -5.68 12.16
CA ARG A 123 11.85 -6.66 13.19
C ARG A 123 12.81 -6.47 14.36
N GLY A 124 12.28 -6.18 15.55
CA GLY A 124 13.08 -5.96 16.75
C GLY A 124 14.17 -7.03 16.89
N ARG A 125 15.35 -6.62 17.38
CA ARG A 125 16.49 -7.54 17.60
C ARG A 125 16.02 -8.73 18.43
N TYR A 126 16.45 -9.92 18.03
CA TYR A 126 16.41 -11.13 18.82
C TYR A 126 16.96 -10.83 20.22
N THR A 127 16.15 -11.02 21.25
CA THR A 127 16.65 -11.00 22.63
C THR A 127 17.24 -12.38 22.92
N PRO A 128 18.57 -12.51 23.13
CA PRO A 128 19.16 -13.79 23.53
C PRO A 128 18.53 -14.24 24.84
N GLY A 129 18.02 -15.48 24.91
CA GLY A 129 17.48 -16.06 26.15
C GLY A 129 16.07 -16.64 26.05
N ARG A 130 15.32 -16.40 24.98
CA ARG A 130 14.08 -17.14 24.70
C ARG A 130 14.33 -18.25 23.66
N HIS A 131 15.09 -19.24 24.06
CA HIS A 131 15.14 -20.53 23.39
C HIS A 131 13.83 -21.30 23.65
N PHE A 132 13.34 -21.98 22.61
CA PHE A 132 12.14 -22.83 22.60
C PHE A 132 10.78 -22.10 22.51
N GLY A 133 10.49 -21.72 21.33
CA GLY A 133 9.21 -21.26 20.85
C GLY A 133 9.45 -20.26 19.74
N GLY A 134 9.59 -20.73 18.50
CA GLY A 134 9.90 -19.92 17.31
C GLY A 134 9.00 -18.70 17.13
N GLY A 135 9.03 -17.79 18.10
CA GLY A 135 8.28 -16.56 18.12
C GLY A 135 8.77 -15.67 16.99
N ARG A 136 8.04 -15.62 15.88
CA ARG A 136 8.24 -14.63 14.84
C ARG A 136 8.31 -13.25 15.51
N PRO A 137 9.34 -12.43 15.19
CA PRO A 137 9.46 -11.09 15.76
C PRO A 137 8.15 -10.33 15.52
N ARG A 138 7.55 -9.80 16.58
CA ARG A 138 6.29 -9.06 16.50
C ARG A 138 6.49 -7.81 15.64
N PRO A 139 5.74 -7.65 14.55
CA PRO A 139 5.77 -6.42 13.77
C PRO A 139 5.26 -5.24 14.62
N LEU A 140 5.70 -4.01 14.30
CA LEU A 140 5.24 -2.77 14.94
C LEU A 140 3.70 -2.62 14.91
N VAL A 141 3.09 -3.12 13.85
CA VAL A 141 1.63 -3.14 13.66
C VAL A 141 1.20 -4.59 13.47
N GLY A 142 0.26 -5.06 14.30
CA GLY A 142 -0.28 -6.41 14.20
C GLY A 142 -0.95 -6.65 12.84
N ARG A 143 -0.67 -7.80 12.24
CA ARG A 143 -1.35 -8.22 11.01
C ARG A 143 -2.67 -8.89 11.39
N MET A 144 -3.77 -8.21 11.15
CA MET A 144 -5.09 -8.84 11.21
C MET A 144 -5.38 -9.45 9.83
N VAL A 145 -5.47 -10.77 9.78
CA VAL A 145 -5.94 -11.48 8.58
C VAL A 145 -7.46 -11.51 8.67
N LYS A 146 -8.11 -10.57 7.97
CA LYS A 146 -9.55 -10.69 7.69
C LYS A 146 -9.69 -11.52 6.42
N LEU A 147 -10.36 -12.65 6.51
CA LEU A 147 -10.79 -13.37 5.32
C LEU A 147 -11.76 -12.46 4.56
N PRO A 148 -11.61 -12.33 3.24
CA PRO A 148 -12.60 -11.61 2.45
C PRO A 148 -13.96 -12.30 2.61
N TRP A 149 -15.01 -11.51 2.70
CA TRP A 149 -16.35 -12.05 2.60
C TRP A 149 -16.56 -12.59 1.18
N ILE A 150 -17.02 -13.82 1.09
CA ILE A 150 -17.35 -14.48 -0.17
C ILE A 150 -18.86 -14.71 -0.13
N PRO A 151 -19.62 -14.22 -1.12
CA PRO A 151 -21.06 -14.41 -1.16
C PRO A 151 -21.40 -15.90 -1.27
N GLY A 152 -22.38 -16.34 -0.49
CA GLY A 152 -22.97 -17.66 -0.67
C GLY A 152 -23.78 -17.74 -1.96
N GLU A 153 -24.20 -18.94 -2.35
CA GLU A 153 -24.93 -19.18 -3.59
C GLU A 153 -26.20 -18.32 -3.72
N THR A 154 -26.99 -18.24 -2.66
CA THR A 154 -28.22 -17.43 -2.64
C THR A 154 -27.91 -15.93 -2.84
N GLU A 155 -26.87 -15.42 -2.22
CA GLU A 155 -26.46 -14.02 -2.35
C GLU A 155 -25.92 -13.74 -3.75
N TRP A 156 -25.16 -14.69 -4.30
CA TRP A 156 -24.66 -14.63 -5.67
C TRP A 156 -25.80 -14.57 -6.69
N LEU A 157 -26.81 -15.43 -6.57
CA LEU A 157 -27.98 -15.43 -7.45
C LEU A 157 -28.76 -14.11 -7.35
N ARG A 158 -28.91 -13.55 -6.16
CA ARG A 158 -29.52 -12.21 -5.98
C ARG A 158 -28.72 -11.11 -6.68
N LEU A 159 -27.39 -11.18 -6.59
CA LEU A 159 -26.50 -10.24 -7.29
C LEU A 159 -26.69 -10.35 -8.81
N LEU A 160 -26.69 -11.55 -9.35
CA LEU A 160 -26.91 -11.78 -10.79
C LEU A 160 -28.28 -11.26 -11.24
N GLU A 161 -29.32 -11.47 -10.45
CA GLU A 161 -30.65 -10.95 -10.76
C GLU A 161 -30.68 -9.42 -10.78
N ALA A 162 -30.02 -8.76 -9.81
CA ALA A 162 -29.88 -7.31 -9.80
C ALA A 162 -29.17 -6.80 -11.06
N PHE A 163 -28.12 -7.52 -11.50
CA PHE A 163 -27.34 -7.16 -12.69
C PHE A 163 -28.11 -7.34 -14.02
N ARG A 164 -29.20 -8.09 -14.06
CA ARG A 164 -30.05 -8.19 -15.27
C ARG A 164 -30.61 -6.83 -15.73
N ARG A 165 -30.78 -5.91 -14.78
CA ARG A 165 -31.29 -4.55 -15.04
C ARG A 165 -30.22 -3.56 -15.44
N GLU A 166 -28.96 -3.96 -15.32
CA GLU A 166 -27.81 -3.12 -15.65
C GLU A 166 -27.60 -3.03 -17.18
N PRO A 167 -27.01 -1.93 -17.67
CA PRO A 167 -26.61 -1.81 -19.07
C PRO A 167 -25.73 -2.97 -19.51
N VAL A 168 -25.80 -3.33 -20.79
CA VAL A 168 -25.03 -4.45 -21.39
C VAL A 168 -23.54 -4.37 -21.06
N ARG A 169 -22.96 -3.16 -21.07
CA ARG A 169 -21.56 -2.94 -20.70
C ARG A 169 -21.26 -3.45 -19.29
N ASN A 170 -22.07 -3.11 -18.30
CA ASN A 170 -21.85 -3.52 -16.91
C ASN A 170 -22.00 -5.04 -16.75
N ARG A 171 -22.98 -5.61 -17.41
CA ARG A 171 -23.21 -7.06 -17.44
C ARG A 171 -22.03 -7.81 -18.06
N LEU A 172 -21.49 -7.30 -19.17
CA LEU A 172 -20.28 -7.87 -19.81
C LEU A 172 -19.07 -7.74 -18.87
N MET A 173 -18.89 -6.61 -18.22
CA MET A 173 -17.78 -6.43 -17.26
C MET A 173 -17.87 -7.41 -16.10
N LEU A 174 -19.07 -7.68 -15.57
CA LEU A 174 -19.27 -8.67 -14.51
C LEU A 174 -18.93 -10.08 -15.00
N ALA A 175 -19.41 -10.47 -16.19
CA ALA A 175 -19.13 -11.76 -16.77
C ALA A 175 -17.61 -11.96 -16.98
N LEU A 176 -16.93 -10.99 -17.58
CA LEU A 176 -15.48 -11.06 -17.79
C LEU A 176 -14.70 -11.10 -16.46
N ALA A 177 -15.14 -10.35 -15.44
CA ALA A 177 -14.51 -10.40 -14.12
C ALA A 177 -14.66 -11.78 -13.48
N TYR A 178 -15.83 -12.39 -13.61
CA TYR A 178 -16.12 -13.69 -13.02
C TYR A 178 -15.45 -14.84 -13.78
N ASP A 179 -15.66 -14.92 -15.10
CA ASP A 179 -15.19 -16.05 -15.90
C ASP A 179 -13.67 -16.03 -16.15
N SER A 180 -13.10 -14.83 -16.27
CA SER A 180 -11.67 -14.65 -16.60
C SER A 180 -10.85 -14.13 -15.40
N ALA A 181 -11.46 -13.96 -14.24
CA ALA A 181 -10.84 -13.42 -13.03
C ALA A 181 -10.04 -12.12 -13.26
N LEU A 182 -10.48 -11.27 -14.19
CA LEU A 182 -9.82 -10.04 -14.56
C LEU A 182 -9.85 -9.03 -13.39
N ARG A 183 -8.72 -8.38 -13.15
CA ARG A 183 -8.67 -7.27 -12.20
C ARG A 183 -9.40 -6.05 -12.76
N ARG A 184 -9.88 -5.18 -11.87
CA ARG A 184 -10.57 -3.95 -12.28
C ARG A 184 -9.82 -3.14 -13.34
N GLU A 185 -8.51 -3.00 -13.21
CA GLU A 185 -7.69 -2.24 -14.17
C GLU A 185 -7.61 -2.93 -15.53
N GLU A 186 -7.50 -4.24 -15.52
CA GLU A 186 -7.52 -5.06 -16.74
C GLU A 186 -8.86 -4.93 -17.46
N LEU A 187 -9.97 -4.99 -16.73
CA LEU A 187 -11.31 -4.74 -17.26
C LEU A 187 -11.46 -3.34 -17.86
N CYS A 188 -10.96 -2.32 -17.15
CA CYS A 188 -11.05 -0.93 -17.63
C CYS A 188 -10.15 -0.66 -18.84
N ALA A 189 -9.06 -1.43 -19.01
CA ALA A 189 -8.14 -1.33 -20.13
C ALA A 189 -8.57 -2.16 -21.35
N LEU A 190 -9.64 -2.95 -21.24
CA LEU A 190 -10.15 -3.72 -22.39
C LEU A 190 -10.66 -2.79 -23.49
N THR A 191 -10.08 -2.96 -24.66
CA THR A 191 -10.52 -2.32 -25.91
C THR A 191 -10.92 -3.39 -26.89
N HIS A 192 -11.73 -3.04 -27.89
CA HIS A 192 -12.11 -3.96 -28.96
C HIS A 192 -10.90 -4.60 -29.65
N GLN A 193 -9.78 -3.87 -29.76
CA GLN A 193 -8.55 -4.38 -30.36
C GLN A 193 -7.84 -5.42 -29.48
N ASN A 194 -7.94 -5.29 -28.16
CA ASN A 194 -7.31 -6.23 -27.22
C ASN A 194 -8.10 -7.55 -27.12
N CYS A 195 -9.43 -7.51 -27.28
CA CYS A 195 -10.27 -8.70 -27.32
C CYS A 195 -10.01 -9.55 -28.59
N ALA A 196 -9.70 -8.92 -29.71
CA ALA A 196 -9.44 -9.62 -30.97
C ALA A 196 -8.06 -10.32 -31.02
N ARG A 197 -7.12 -9.95 -30.15
CA ARG A 197 -5.75 -10.51 -30.11
C ARG A 197 -5.58 -11.71 -29.18
N SER A 198 -6.54 -12.00 -28.33
CA SER A 198 -6.52 -13.19 -27.48
C SER A 198 -7.22 -14.33 -28.23
N PRO A 199 -6.49 -15.35 -28.73
CA PRO A 199 -7.16 -16.54 -29.24
C PRO A 199 -7.79 -17.23 -28.03
N LEU A 200 -9.08 -17.01 -27.83
CA LEU A 200 -9.90 -17.86 -26.98
C LEU A 200 -9.74 -19.27 -27.57
N ARG A 201 -8.90 -20.12 -26.96
CA ARG A 201 -8.96 -21.54 -27.17
C ARG A 201 -10.35 -21.97 -26.72
N CYS A 202 -11.24 -22.12 -27.68
CA CYS A 202 -12.45 -22.88 -27.51
C CYS A 202 -12.03 -24.25 -26.99
N LEU A 203 -12.24 -24.52 -25.72
CA LEU A 203 -12.29 -25.86 -25.20
C LEU A 203 -13.64 -26.42 -25.68
N THR A 204 -13.58 -27.19 -26.74
CA THR A 204 -14.59 -28.19 -27.11
C THR A 204 -14.59 -29.30 -26.07
#